data_32c93630d102e233b22f212242282ef5
#
_entry.id   32c93630d102e233b22f212242282ef5
#
_cell.length_a   1.000
_cell.length_b   1.000
_cell.length_c   1.000
_cell.angle_alpha   90.00
_cell.angle_beta   90.00
_cell.angle_gamma   90.00
#
_symmetry.space_group_name_H-M   'P 1'
#
loop_
_entity.id
_entity.type
_entity.pdbx_description
1 polymer ?
#
loop_
_entity_poly.entity_id
_entity_poly.type
_entity_poly.pdbx_seq_one_letter_code
_entity_poly.pdbx_strand_id
1 'polypeptide(L)'
;MAAFITFEGPEGSGKTTVLNQINKLLSENYNVISTREPGGVSTGEEIRNILLDGENIDIRTEALLFAASRREHLVEKVIPALKNDKVVLCDRYIDSSLAYQGYARGIGIEEVKKINEFAINGLYPDLTIYLDIDAEVGRERILKNQRSQNRLDKETLTFHQKVIEGYKTLIKTNPERFKVVDATQSIQSVISDTYEIILSYLKNL
;
A
#
# COMPACT_ATOMS: atom_id res chain seq x y z
N MET A 1 4.22 -14.02 17.58
CA MET A 1 3.46 -12.73 17.45
C MET A 1 3.29 -12.44 15.98
N ALA A 2 2.04 -12.41 15.51
CA ALA A 2 1.69 -12.12 14.11
C ALA A 2 1.07 -10.73 14.02
N ALA A 3 1.44 -9.95 12.99
CA ALA A 3 0.82 -8.67 12.68
C ALA A 3 0.87 -8.42 11.18
N PHE A 4 -0.19 -7.86 10.61
CA PHE A 4 -0.26 -7.45 9.22
C PHE A 4 -0.28 -5.92 9.12
N ILE A 5 0.83 -5.34 8.70
CA ILE A 5 1.06 -3.90 8.66
C ILE A 5 1.22 -3.47 7.20
N THR A 6 0.42 -2.49 6.77
CA THR A 6 0.47 -1.98 5.40
C THR A 6 1.04 -0.57 5.35
N PHE A 7 1.71 -0.25 4.26
CA PHE A 7 2.25 1.07 3.95
C PHE A 7 1.50 1.65 2.77
N GLU A 8 0.84 2.77 2.99
CA GLU A 8 -0.01 3.43 2.02
C GLU A 8 0.44 4.87 1.79
N GLY A 9 -0.01 5.46 0.70
CA GLY A 9 0.28 6.85 0.34
C GLY A 9 0.39 7.04 -1.16
N PRO A 10 0.41 8.30 -1.63
CA PRO A 10 0.51 8.63 -3.05
C PRO A 10 1.86 8.22 -3.65
N GLU A 11 1.98 8.34 -4.96
CA GLU A 11 3.24 8.09 -5.65
C GLU A 11 4.32 9.10 -5.20
N GLY A 12 5.56 8.63 -5.07
CA GLY A 12 6.68 9.46 -4.60
C GLY A 12 6.74 9.72 -3.09
N SER A 13 5.81 9.17 -2.28
CA SER A 13 5.82 9.35 -0.82
C SER A 13 6.97 8.63 -0.09
N GLY A 14 7.72 7.75 -0.77
CA GLY A 14 8.88 7.06 -0.18
C GLY A 14 8.56 5.73 0.50
N LYS A 15 7.35 5.17 0.32
CA LYS A 15 6.90 3.92 0.94
C LYS A 15 7.93 2.80 0.93
N THR A 16 8.41 2.44 -0.24
CA THR A 16 9.35 1.32 -0.41
C THR A 16 10.66 1.55 0.34
N THR A 17 11.16 2.79 0.36
CA THR A 17 12.39 3.16 1.10
C THR A 17 12.16 3.02 2.61
N VAL A 18 11.07 3.59 3.12
CA VAL A 18 10.72 3.51 4.54
C VAL A 18 10.50 2.06 4.94
N LEU A 19 9.66 1.31 4.21
CA LEU A 19 9.38 -0.10 4.49
C LEU A 19 10.66 -0.95 4.57
N ASN A 20 11.60 -0.76 3.63
CA ASN A 20 12.86 -1.50 3.63
C ASN A 20 13.72 -1.20 4.85
N GLN A 21 13.76 0.05 5.32
CA GLN A 21 14.49 0.41 6.54
C GLN A 21 13.78 -0.13 7.80
N ILE A 22 12.46 -0.01 7.86
CA ILE A 22 11.65 -0.58 8.95
C ILE A 22 11.83 -2.11 9.02
N ASN A 23 11.83 -2.79 7.86
CA ASN A 23 12.08 -4.23 7.82
C ASN A 23 13.44 -4.59 8.45
N LYS A 24 14.50 -3.85 8.13
CA LYS A 24 15.84 -4.07 8.73
C LYS A 24 15.82 -3.87 10.25
N LEU A 25 15.27 -2.75 10.72
CA LEU A 25 15.24 -2.41 12.14
C LEU A 25 14.41 -3.42 12.96
N LEU A 26 13.25 -3.83 12.44
CA LEU A 26 12.40 -4.79 13.15
C LEU A 26 12.98 -6.21 13.11
N SER A 27 13.72 -6.60 12.06
CA SER A 27 14.31 -7.94 11.92
C SER A 27 15.36 -8.26 12.98
N GLU A 28 15.84 -7.27 13.73
CA GLU A 28 16.75 -7.49 14.86
C GLU A 28 16.06 -8.20 16.04
N ASN A 29 14.74 -8.00 16.19
CA ASN A 29 14.00 -8.49 17.36
C ASN A 29 12.72 -9.28 17.01
N TYR A 30 12.28 -9.25 15.76
CA TYR A 30 11.03 -9.87 15.31
C TYR A 30 11.26 -10.73 14.06
N ASN A 31 10.42 -11.73 13.87
CA ASN A 31 10.39 -12.49 12.61
C ASN A 31 9.56 -11.73 11.58
N VAL A 32 10.22 -10.97 10.71
CA VAL A 32 9.57 -10.04 9.77
C VAL A 32 9.73 -10.53 8.35
N ILE A 33 8.69 -10.36 7.54
CA ILE A 33 8.79 -10.42 6.08
C ILE A 33 8.28 -9.11 5.46
N SER A 34 8.89 -8.72 4.35
CA SER A 34 8.38 -7.63 3.52
C SER A 34 7.83 -8.14 2.20
N THR A 35 6.79 -7.48 1.70
CA THR A 35 6.14 -7.81 0.45
C THR A 35 5.49 -6.56 -0.16
N ARG A 36 4.85 -6.70 -1.33
CA ARG A 36 4.14 -5.60 -2.00
C ARG A 36 2.95 -6.07 -2.82
N GLU A 37 2.05 -5.16 -3.10
CA GLU A 37 0.99 -5.33 -4.09
C GLU A 37 0.99 -4.19 -5.15
N PRO A 38 0.54 -4.48 -6.37
CA PRO A 38 0.30 -5.82 -6.91
C PRO A 38 1.61 -6.60 -7.06
N GLY A 39 1.54 -7.94 -6.99
CA GLY A 39 2.72 -8.82 -7.11
C GLY A 39 3.04 -9.58 -5.83
N GLY A 40 4.33 -9.82 -5.61
CA GLY A 40 4.83 -10.50 -4.41
C GLY A 40 4.84 -12.04 -4.49
N VAL A 41 4.15 -12.62 -5.46
CA VAL A 41 4.09 -14.06 -5.81
C VAL A 41 4.01 -14.22 -7.33
N SER A 42 4.30 -15.41 -7.88
CA SER A 42 4.47 -15.61 -9.32
C SER A 42 3.28 -15.09 -10.15
N THR A 43 2.07 -15.61 -9.91
CA THR A 43 0.86 -15.17 -10.59
C THR A 43 0.58 -13.69 -10.36
N GLY A 44 0.86 -13.19 -9.16
CA GLY A 44 0.73 -11.78 -8.81
C GLY A 44 1.66 -10.87 -9.64
N GLU A 45 2.90 -11.31 -9.93
CA GLU A 45 3.84 -10.57 -10.78
C GLU A 45 3.40 -10.56 -12.25
N GLU A 46 2.82 -11.65 -12.77
CA GLU A 46 2.25 -11.68 -14.12
C GLU A 46 1.11 -10.68 -14.26
N ILE A 47 0.19 -10.66 -13.29
CA ILE A 47 -0.91 -9.67 -13.24
C ILE A 47 -0.34 -8.25 -13.09
N ARG A 48 0.70 -8.04 -12.29
CA ARG A 48 1.38 -6.76 -12.14
C ARG A 48 1.89 -6.23 -13.48
N ASN A 49 2.53 -7.08 -14.28
CA ASN A 49 3.02 -6.69 -15.60
C ASN A 49 1.86 -6.23 -16.51
N ILE A 50 0.73 -6.96 -16.51
CA ILE A 50 -0.47 -6.51 -17.24
C ILE A 50 -0.94 -5.14 -16.72
N LEU A 51 -1.03 -4.95 -15.41
CA LEU A 51 -1.53 -3.73 -14.79
C LEU A 51 -0.65 -2.51 -15.04
N LEU A 52 0.68 -2.67 -15.00
CA LEU A 52 1.63 -1.55 -15.00
C LEU A 52 2.22 -1.26 -16.39
N ASP A 53 2.35 -2.28 -17.24
CA ASP A 53 2.93 -2.18 -18.58
C ASP A 53 1.87 -2.25 -19.69
N GLY A 54 0.66 -2.73 -19.37
CA GLY A 54 -0.47 -2.81 -20.31
C GLY A 54 -1.00 -1.45 -20.71
N GLU A 55 -1.43 -1.32 -21.98
CA GLU A 55 -2.10 -0.14 -22.51
C GLU A 55 -3.62 -0.31 -22.45
N ASN A 56 -4.35 0.80 -22.21
CA ASN A 56 -5.80 0.89 -22.35
C ASN A 56 -6.63 -0.19 -21.60
N ILE A 57 -6.31 -0.43 -20.33
CA ILE A 57 -7.09 -1.32 -19.49
C ILE A 57 -8.38 -0.62 -19.05
N ASP A 58 -9.52 -1.28 -19.24
CA ASP A 58 -10.79 -0.81 -18.68
C ASP A 58 -10.73 -0.68 -17.15
N ILE A 59 -11.33 0.36 -16.61
CA ILE A 59 -11.21 0.69 -15.18
C ILE A 59 -11.76 -0.40 -14.25
N ARG A 60 -12.79 -1.13 -14.66
CA ARG A 60 -13.32 -2.25 -13.87
C ARG A 60 -12.44 -3.50 -14.01
N THR A 61 -11.91 -3.74 -15.20
CA THR A 61 -10.89 -4.78 -15.43
C THR A 61 -9.65 -4.52 -14.58
N GLU A 62 -9.18 -3.25 -14.52
CA GLU A 62 -8.09 -2.84 -13.63
C GLU A 62 -8.39 -3.22 -12.17
N ALA A 63 -9.57 -2.87 -11.65
CA ALA A 63 -9.98 -3.19 -10.28
C ALA A 63 -10.04 -4.71 -10.01
N LEU A 64 -10.57 -5.49 -10.95
CA LEU A 64 -10.64 -6.95 -10.85
C LEU A 64 -9.25 -7.60 -10.86
N LEU A 65 -8.33 -7.11 -11.68
CA LEU A 65 -6.96 -7.62 -11.74
C LEU A 65 -6.19 -7.31 -10.45
N PHE A 66 -6.37 -6.11 -9.86
CA PHE A 66 -5.80 -5.81 -8.53
C PHE A 66 -6.34 -6.76 -7.45
N ALA A 67 -7.64 -7.03 -7.45
CA ALA A 67 -8.25 -7.96 -6.50
C ALA A 67 -7.77 -9.41 -6.71
N ALA A 68 -7.61 -9.86 -7.96
CA ALA A 68 -7.09 -11.19 -8.28
C ALA A 68 -5.62 -11.34 -7.81
N SER A 69 -4.75 -10.37 -8.14
CA SER A 69 -3.36 -10.36 -7.67
C SER A 69 -3.27 -10.41 -6.15
N ARG A 70 -4.13 -9.64 -5.47
CA ARG A 70 -4.25 -9.62 -4.00
C ARG A 70 -4.62 -10.98 -3.45
N ARG A 71 -5.59 -11.66 -4.04
CA ARG A 71 -6.01 -12.98 -3.56
C ARG A 71 -4.88 -13.99 -3.60
N GLU A 72 -4.14 -14.09 -4.71
CA GLU A 72 -2.99 -14.99 -4.83
C GLU A 72 -1.89 -14.63 -3.81
N HIS A 73 -1.58 -13.34 -3.69
CA HIS A 73 -0.59 -12.85 -2.73
C HIS A 73 -0.95 -13.22 -1.28
N LEU A 74 -2.23 -13.11 -0.91
CA LEU A 74 -2.70 -13.51 0.41
C LEU A 74 -2.53 -15.00 0.66
N VAL A 75 -2.96 -15.84 -0.28
CA VAL A 75 -2.96 -17.30 -0.11
C VAL A 75 -1.55 -17.87 -0.09
N GLU A 76 -0.69 -17.40 -0.99
CA GLU A 76 0.65 -17.97 -1.12
C GLU A 76 1.66 -17.37 -0.13
N LYS A 77 1.45 -16.14 0.35
CA LYS A 77 2.50 -15.45 1.11
C LYS A 77 2.03 -14.90 2.46
N VAL A 78 1.01 -14.04 2.48
CA VAL A 78 0.64 -13.31 3.69
C VAL A 78 0.04 -14.23 4.74
N ILE A 79 -0.98 -15.02 4.38
CA ILE A 79 -1.65 -15.94 5.31
C ILE A 79 -0.68 -16.99 5.88
N PRO A 80 0.17 -17.65 5.08
CA PRO A 80 1.18 -18.56 5.62
C PRO A 80 2.17 -17.87 6.56
N ALA A 81 2.56 -16.63 6.27
CA ALA A 81 3.47 -15.89 7.14
C ALA A 81 2.83 -15.58 8.51
N LEU A 82 1.59 -15.07 8.51
CA LEU A 82 0.84 -14.79 9.73
C LEU A 82 0.60 -16.05 10.57
N LYS A 83 0.28 -17.18 9.93
CA LYS A 83 0.15 -18.49 10.62
C LYS A 83 1.46 -18.98 11.26
N ASN A 84 2.60 -18.49 10.79
CA ASN A 84 3.93 -18.79 11.35
C ASN A 84 4.44 -17.64 12.25
N ASP A 85 3.55 -16.90 12.89
CA ASP A 85 3.85 -15.83 13.85
C ASP A 85 4.82 -14.76 13.31
N LYS A 86 4.70 -14.42 12.02
CA LYS A 86 5.53 -13.36 11.42
C LYS A 86 4.82 -12.02 11.41
N VAL A 87 5.59 -10.95 11.53
CA VAL A 87 5.17 -9.60 11.18
C VAL A 87 5.29 -9.44 9.67
N VAL A 88 4.19 -9.13 9.01
CA VAL A 88 4.14 -8.90 7.56
C VAL A 88 4.05 -7.40 7.28
N LEU A 89 5.06 -6.86 6.59
CA LEU A 89 5.08 -5.48 6.09
C LEU A 89 4.74 -5.48 4.60
N CYS A 90 3.67 -4.80 4.20
CA CYS A 90 3.21 -4.80 2.81
C CYS A 90 3.17 -3.39 2.21
N ASP A 91 3.90 -3.17 1.10
CA ASP A 91 3.82 -1.94 0.32
C ASP A 91 2.55 -1.98 -0.54
N ARG A 92 1.54 -1.24 -0.14
CA ARG A 92 0.16 -1.19 -0.66
C ARG A 92 -0.67 -2.44 -0.35
N TYR A 93 -1.96 -2.21 -0.18
CA TYR A 93 -2.98 -3.24 0.01
C TYR A 93 -4.35 -2.72 -0.44
N ILE A 94 -5.43 -3.17 0.23
CA ILE A 94 -6.82 -2.83 -0.12
C ILE A 94 -7.07 -1.32 -0.20
N ASP A 95 -6.46 -0.53 0.69
CA ASP A 95 -6.68 0.93 0.76
C ASP A 95 -6.19 1.64 -0.52
N SER A 96 -5.11 1.13 -1.14
CA SER A 96 -4.72 1.58 -2.48
C SER A 96 -5.82 1.38 -3.50
N SER A 97 -6.48 0.22 -3.55
CA SER A 97 -7.58 -0.02 -4.50
C SER A 97 -8.78 0.88 -4.23
N LEU A 98 -9.11 1.12 -2.97
CA LEU A 98 -10.22 2.01 -2.59
C LEU A 98 -9.93 3.46 -2.99
N ALA A 99 -8.69 3.94 -2.81
CA ALA A 99 -8.28 5.28 -3.17
C ALA A 99 -8.14 5.47 -4.70
N TYR A 100 -7.46 4.52 -5.38
CA TYR A 100 -7.17 4.63 -6.82
C TYR A 100 -8.37 4.25 -7.68
N GLN A 101 -8.86 3.00 -7.58
CA GLN A 101 -9.94 2.50 -8.42
C GLN A 101 -11.30 3.00 -7.91
N GLY A 102 -11.51 2.99 -6.60
CA GLY A 102 -12.77 3.42 -5.99
C GLY A 102 -13.00 4.91 -6.16
N TYR A 103 -12.12 5.73 -5.61
CA TYR A 103 -12.30 7.18 -5.57
C TYR A 103 -11.80 7.87 -6.85
N ALA A 104 -10.52 7.73 -7.19
CA ALA A 104 -9.91 8.53 -8.26
C ALA A 104 -10.39 8.12 -9.66
N ARG A 105 -10.57 6.81 -9.95
CA ARG A 105 -11.20 6.32 -11.19
C ARG A 105 -12.71 6.52 -11.22
N GLY A 106 -13.35 6.76 -10.07
CA GLY A 106 -14.79 7.01 -10.01
C GLY A 106 -15.68 5.76 -10.10
N ILE A 107 -15.14 4.56 -9.86
CA ILE A 107 -15.96 3.33 -9.77
C ILE A 107 -16.89 3.40 -8.56
N GLY A 108 -16.45 4.04 -7.47
CA GLY A 108 -17.09 4.09 -6.17
C GLY A 108 -16.32 3.24 -5.14
N ILE A 109 -16.06 3.83 -3.96
CA ILE A 109 -15.33 3.16 -2.88
C ILE A 109 -16.04 1.88 -2.46
N GLU A 110 -17.38 1.94 -2.27
CA GLU A 110 -18.15 0.78 -1.83
C GLU A 110 -18.19 -0.35 -2.86
N GLU A 111 -18.23 -0.04 -4.16
CA GLU A 111 -18.20 -1.06 -5.21
C GLU A 111 -16.84 -1.76 -5.27
N VAL A 112 -15.75 -1.02 -5.19
CA VAL A 112 -14.39 -1.60 -5.15
C VAL A 112 -14.17 -2.34 -3.85
N LYS A 113 -14.73 -1.89 -2.73
CA LYS A 113 -14.69 -2.58 -1.44
C LYS A 113 -15.33 -3.96 -1.53
N LYS A 114 -16.52 -4.10 -2.10
CA LYS A 114 -17.22 -5.39 -2.28
C LYS A 114 -16.35 -6.41 -3.04
N ILE A 115 -15.73 -5.99 -4.14
CA ILE A 115 -14.82 -6.85 -4.93
C ILE A 115 -13.63 -7.31 -4.07
N ASN A 116 -13.06 -6.38 -3.31
CA ASN A 116 -11.91 -6.68 -2.46
C ASN A 116 -12.28 -7.49 -1.22
N GLU A 117 -13.45 -7.31 -0.64
CA GLU A 117 -13.94 -8.15 0.47
C GLU A 117 -14.03 -9.63 0.06
N PHE A 118 -14.49 -9.91 -1.16
CA PHE A 118 -14.43 -11.26 -1.70
C PHE A 118 -12.99 -11.79 -1.79
N ALA A 119 -12.06 -10.97 -2.25
CA ALA A 119 -10.66 -11.37 -2.41
C ALA A 119 -9.95 -11.58 -1.07
N ILE A 120 -10.12 -10.66 -0.12
CA ILE A 120 -9.40 -10.69 1.18
C ILE A 120 -10.03 -11.63 2.20
N ASN A 121 -11.30 -11.99 2.04
CA ASN A 121 -12.05 -12.86 2.97
C ASN A 121 -11.89 -12.42 4.43
N GLY A 122 -12.11 -11.14 4.71
CA GLY A 122 -12.05 -10.54 6.04
C GLY A 122 -10.65 -10.21 6.56
N LEU A 123 -9.58 -10.50 5.82
CA LEU A 123 -8.22 -10.18 6.25
C LEU A 123 -7.89 -8.70 5.98
N TYR A 124 -8.22 -7.84 6.92
CA TYR A 124 -7.79 -6.45 6.92
C TYR A 124 -6.42 -6.29 7.61
N PRO A 125 -5.68 -5.20 7.30
CA PRO A 125 -4.46 -4.90 8.06
C PRO A 125 -4.79 -4.54 9.51
N ASP A 126 -3.91 -4.93 10.41
CA ASP A 126 -4.00 -4.54 11.82
C ASP A 126 -3.61 -3.07 12.02
N LEU A 127 -2.66 -2.60 11.21
CA LEU A 127 -2.14 -1.23 11.22
C LEU A 127 -1.84 -0.78 9.78
N THR A 128 -2.23 0.44 9.42
CA THR A 128 -1.89 1.07 8.16
C THR A 128 -1.08 2.35 8.41
N ILE A 129 0.15 2.38 7.92
CA ILE A 129 1.00 3.58 7.91
C ILE A 129 0.70 4.35 6.63
N TYR A 130 0.15 5.54 6.75
CA TYR A 130 -0.07 6.43 5.62
C TYR A 130 1.00 7.51 5.57
N LEU A 131 1.80 7.49 4.51
CA LEU A 131 2.85 8.49 4.25
C LEU A 131 2.23 9.67 3.51
N ASP A 132 1.93 10.74 4.25
CA ASP A 132 1.25 11.92 3.73
C ASP A 132 2.22 12.86 3.00
N ILE A 133 1.89 13.20 1.76
CA ILE A 133 2.64 14.12 0.91
C ILE A 133 1.72 14.67 -0.18
N ASP A 134 1.95 15.90 -0.60
CA ASP A 134 1.24 16.50 -1.72
C ASP A 134 1.62 15.86 -3.06
N ALA A 135 0.67 15.85 -3.99
CA ALA A 135 0.84 15.22 -5.30
C ALA A 135 1.98 15.86 -6.12
N GLU A 136 2.13 17.18 -6.02
CA GLU A 136 3.18 17.95 -6.67
C GLU A 136 4.57 17.53 -6.19
N VAL A 137 4.74 17.46 -4.86
CA VAL A 137 6.01 17.05 -4.23
C VAL A 137 6.34 15.60 -4.56
N GLY A 138 5.33 14.71 -4.55
CA GLY A 138 5.49 13.31 -4.95
C GLY A 138 5.97 13.19 -6.41
N ARG A 139 5.35 13.92 -7.32
CA ARG A 139 5.73 13.97 -8.73
C ARG A 139 7.16 14.49 -8.94
N GLU A 140 7.55 15.55 -8.25
CA GLU A 140 8.92 16.06 -8.32
C GLU A 140 9.95 15.02 -7.86
N ARG A 141 9.67 14.27 -6.80
CA ARG A 141 10.54 13.20 -6.32
C ARG A 141 10.70 12.08 -7.34
N ILE A 142 9.61 11.68 -8.02
CA ILE A 142 9.66 10.67 -9.08
C ILE A 142 10.57 11.13 -10.23
N LEU A 143 10.40 12.37 -10.68
CA LEU A 143 11.20 12.95 -11.76
C LEU A 143 12.69 13.06 -11.40
N LYS A 144 13.01 13.49 -10.18
CA LYS A 144 14.40 13.60 -9.70
C LYS A 144 15.11 12.26 -9.57
N ASN A 145 14.40 11.20 -9.20
CA ASN A 145 14.97 9.87 -8.98
C ASN A 145 15.20 9.07 -10.28
N GLN A 146 14.84 9.60 -11.45
CA GLN A 146 15.05 8.99 -12.77
C GLN A 146 14.59 7.51 -12.87
N ARG A 147 13.66 7.07 -12.00
CA ARG A 147 13.11 5.72 -12.08
C ARG A 147 12.22 5.57 -13.32
N SER A 148 12.18 4.38 -13.87
CA SER A 148 11.20 4.06 -14.91
C SER A 148 9.78 4.30 -14.40
N GLN A 149 9.00 5.07 -15.16
CA GLN A 149 7.61 5.38 -14.83
C GLN A 149 6.70 4.30 -15.41
N ASN A 150 5.86 3.74 -14.56
CA ASN A 150 4.79 2.85 -14.97
C ASN A 150 3.53 3.63 -15.41
N ARG A 151 2.50 2.91 -15.86
CA ARG A 151 1.23 3.50 -16.34
C ARG A 151 0.55 4.40 -15.29
N LEU A 152 0.56 4.01 -14.02
CA LEU A 152 -0.06 4.81 -12.95
C LEU A 152 0.75 6.06 -12.58
N ASP A 153 2.09 6.00 -12.66
CA ASP A 153 2.94 7.18 -12.47
C ASP A 153 2.69 8.26 -13.54
N LYS A 154 2.27 7.86 -14.74
CA LYS A 154 2.01 8.76 -15.89
C LYS A 154 0.63 9.41 -15.85
N GLU A 155 -0.19 9.08 -14.87
CA GLU A 155 -1.52 9.71 -14.71
C GLU A 155 -1.40 11.21 -14.45
N THR A 156 -2.49 11.93 -14.67
CA THR A 156 -2.53 13.38 -14.50
C THR A 156 -2.35 13.80 -13.03
N LEU A 157 -1.88 15.02 -12.82
CA LEU A 157 -1.78 15.58 -11.46
C LEU A 157 -3.15 15.58 -10.76
N THR A 158 -4.23 15.91 -11.48
CA THR A 158 -5.60 15.85 -10.95
C THR A 158 -6.00 14.45 -10.50
N PHE A 159 -5.55 13.41 -11.19
CA PHE A 159 -5.78 12.04 -10.76
C PHE A 159 -5.08 11.75 -9.42
N HIS A 160 -3.81 12.13 -9.28
CA HIS A 160 -3.05 11.95 -8.04
C HIS A 160 -3.63 12.76 -6.87
N GLN A 161 -4.15 13.96 -7.12
CA GLN A 161 -4.88 14.76 -6.11
C GLN A 161 -6.13 14.03 -5.65
N LYS A 162 -6.94 13.46 -6.57
CA LYS A 162 -8.09 12.62 -6.21
C LYS A 162 -7.70 11.37 -5.41
N VAL A 163 -6.56 10.75 -5.70
CA VAL A 163 -6.06 9.63 -4.91
C VAL A 163 -5.82 10.05 -3.45
N ILE A 164 -5.21 11.21 -3.23
CA ILE A 164 -4.98 11.76 -1.89
C ILE A 164 -6.31 12.04 -1.18
N GLU A 165 -7.30 12.62 -1.87
CA GLU A 165 -8.64 12.82 -1.32
C GLU A 165 -9.31 11.50 -0.94
N GLY A 166 -9.14 10.47 -1.76
CA GLY A 166 -9.58 9.10 -1.47
C GLY A 166 -8.98 8.58 -0.16
N TYR A 167 -7.67 8.69 0.00
CA TYR A 167 -7.01 8.31 1.26
C TYR A 167 -7.50 9.13 2.45
N LYS A 168 -7.64 10.44 2.33
CA LYS A 168 -8.20 11.29 3.40
C LYS A 168 -9.60 10.83 3.84
N THR A 169 -10.42 10.37 2.90
CA THR A 169 -11.73 9.79 3.18
C THR A 169 -11.61 8.49 3.97
N LEU A 170 -10.70 7.59 3.57
CA LEU A 170 -10.48 6.31 4.24
C LEU A 170 -9.92 6.49 5.66
N ILE A 171 -8.97 7.40 5.85
CA ILE A 171 -8.40 7.75 7.16
C ILE A 171 -9.51 8.23 8.11
N LYS A 172 -10.41 9.09 7.60
CA LYS A 172 -11.51 9.66 8.40
C LYS A 172 -12.52 8.60 8.86
N THR A 173 -12.70 7.55 8.06
CA THR A 173 -13.64 6.46 8.35
C THR A 173 -13.02 5.31 9.15
N ASN A 174 -11.68 5.23 9.23
CA ASN A 174 -10.96 4.16 9.94
C ASN A 174 -9.80 4.70 10.80
N PRO A 175 -10.03 5.69 11.69
CA PRO A 175 -8.97 6.42 12.39
C PRO A 175 -8.13 5.53 13.33
N GLU A 176 -8.69 4.47 13.89
CA GLU A 176 -7.96 3.54 14.76
C GLU A 176 -6.88 2.76 14.03
N ARG A 177 -7.15 2.35 12.79
CA ARG A 177 -6.24 1.54 11.98
C ARG A 177 -5.16 2.37 11.31
N PHE A 178 -5.49 3.59 10.89
CA PHE A 178 -4.54 4.45 10.19
C PHE A 178 -3.68 5.26 11.16
N LYS A 179 -2.37 5.31 10.86
CA LYS A 179 -1.41 6.24 11.46
C LYS A 179 -0.77 7.07 10.34
N VAL A 180 -0.97 8.37 10.42
CA VAL A 180 -0.47 9.33 9.43
C VAL A 180 0.93 9.78 9.82
N VAL A 181 1.86 9.70 8.87
CA VAL A 181 3.24 10.18 9.02
C VAL A 181 3.49 11.24 7.96
N ASP A 182 3.95 12.41 8.38
CA ASP A 182 4.34 13.50 7.47
C ASP A 182 5.58 13.12 6.67
N ALA A 183 5.38 12.77 5.39
CA ALA A 183 6.45 12.38 4.49
C ALA A 183 7.14 13.56 3.80
N THR A 184 6.84 14.81 4.18
CA THR A 184 7.57 16.00 3.73
C THR A 184 8.88 16.19 4.49
N GLN A 185 9.00 15.61 5.67
CA GLN A 185 10.19 15.61 6.53
C GLN A 185 11.40 14.94 5.89
N SER A 186 12.55 14.97 6.60
CA SER A 186 13.72 14.18 6.21
C SER A 186 13.39 12.68 6.23
N ILE A 187 14.01 11.91 5.36
CA ILE A 187 13.78 10.46 5.30
C ILE A 187 14.10 9.77 6.65
N GLN A 188 15.09 10.26 7.38
CA GLN A 188 15.46 9.76 8.70
C GLN A 188 14.35 10.01 9.72
N SER A 189 13.73 11.20 9.72
CA SER A 189 12.59 11.52 10.59
C SER A 189 11.39 10.63 10.28
N VAL A 190 11.04 10.47 8.98
CA VAL A 190 9.94 9.60 8.55
C VAL A 190 10.16 8.16 9.00
N ILE A 191 11.40 7.65 8.89
CA ILE A 191 11.75 6.29 9.35
C ILE A 191 11.60 6.19 10.87
N SER A 192 12.12 7.17 11.62
CA SER A 192 12.03 7.19 13.09
C SER A 192 10.59 7.19 13.57
N ASP A 193 9.76 8.10 13.06
CA ASP A 193 8.35 8.22 13.42
C ASP A 193 7.59 6.92 13.10
N THR A 194 7.83 6.37 11.90
CA THR A 194 7.21 5.11 11.48
C THR A 194 7.62 3.94 12.37
N TYR A 195 8.90 3.85 12.73
CA TYR A 195 9.43 2.80 13.59
C TYR A 195 8.82 2.86 14.99
N GLU A 196 8.74 4.04 15.59
CA GLU A 196 8.15 4.24 16.92
C GLU A 196 6.67 3.84 16.94
N ILE A 197 5.89 4.22 15.92
CA ILE A 197 4.49 3.84 15.79
C ILE A 197 4.34 2.31 15.73
N ILE A 198 5.11 1.65 14.86
CA ILE A 198 5.02 0.20 14.69
C ILE A 198 5.52 -0.52 15.94
N LEU A 199 6.61 -0.08 16.54
CA LEU A 199 7.16 -0.69 17.76
C LEU A 199 6.19 -0.56 18.94
N SER A 200 5.55 0.61 19.07
CA SER A 200 4.51 0.82 20.08
C SER A 200 3.32 -0.12 19.85
N TYR A 201 2.89 -0.29 18.61
CA TYR A 201 1.81 -1.22 18.25
C TYR A 201 2.19 -2.67 18.64
N LEU A 202 3.36 -3.14 18.20
CA LEU A 202 3.82 -4.52 18.46
C LEU A 202 4.01 -4.82 19.94
N LYS A 203 4.40 -3.85 20.76
CA LYS A 203 4.56 -4.03 22.22
C LYS A 203 3.23 -4.16 22.97
N ASN A 204 2.12 -3.76 22.36
CA ASN A 204 0.77 -3.80 22.93
C ASN A 204 -0.07 -5.00 22.44
N LEU A 205 0.50 -5.88 21.60
CA LEU A 205 -0.06 -7.18 21.20
C LEU A 205 0.32 -8.28 22.20
#